data_697efcb25cc3d591ff02734d174c8ae3
#
_entry.id   697efcb25cc3d591ff02734d174c8ae3
#
_cell.length_a   1.000
_cell.length_b   1.000
_cell.length_c   1.000
_cell.angle_alpha   90.00
_cell.angle_beta   90.00
_cell.angle_gamma   90.00
#
_symmetry.space_group_name_H-M   'P 1'
#
loop_
_entity.id
_entity.type
_entity.pdbx_description
1 polymer ?
#
loop_
_entity_poly.entity_id
_entity_poly.type
_entity_poly.pdbx_seq_one_letter_code
_entity_poly.pdbx_strand_id
1 'polypeptide(L)'
;MRRNNEASERHAERRRREDEAPRLAATVPNLLTLKLHLQEAKGDVSVAETGHIRHVVVANAPLLFDMPCRDPACKDGGHDVTNAITRSLKSGETQFEGEHQCTGYVGDGACQRVLRYTATATYKS
;
A
#
# COMPACT_ATOMS: atom_id res chain seq x y z
N MET A 1 -10.47 21.54 17.48
CA MET A 1 -9.10 21.36 17.94
C MET A 1 -8.66 19.92 17.99
N ARG A 2 -9.49 19.01 18.49
CA ARG A 2 -9.15 17.57 18.51
C ARG A 2 -8.91 16.98 17.14
N ARG A 3 -9.64 17.43 16.12
CA ARG A 3 -9.47 16.92 14.76
C ARG A 3 -8.07 17.20 14.20
N ASN A 4 -7.53 18.36 14.48
CA ASN A 4 -6.18 18.73 14.02
C ASN A 4 -5.12 17.88 14.72
N ASN A 5 -5.33 17.58 16.01
CA ASN A 5 -4.39 16.73 16.74
C ASN A 5 -4.39 15.29 16.24
N GLU A 6 -5.57 14.74 15.97
CA GLU A 6 -5.69 13.37 15.44
C GLU A 6 -5.05 13.24 14.06
N ALA A 7 -5.28 14.22 13.18
CA ALA A 7 -4.67 14.22 11.86
C ALA A 7 -3.15 14.35 11.96
N SER A 8 -2.66 15.21 12.86
CA SER A 8 -1.23 15.38 13.09
C SER A 8 -0.59 14.12 13.66
N GLU A 9 -1.27 13.45 14.59
CA GLU A 9 -0.79 12.21 15.20
C GLU A 9 -0.71 11.09 14.18
N ARG A 10 -1.70 10.94 13.31
CA ARG A 10 -1.69 9.93 12.24
C ARG A 10 -0.58 10.22 11.24
N HIS A 11 -0.38 11.48 10.91
CA HIS A 11 0.68 11.87 9.99
C HIS A 11 2.07 11.62 10.58
N ALA A 12 2.25 11.94 11.85
CA ALA A 12 3.50 11.68 12.56
C ALA A 12 3.76 10.18 12.69
N GLU A 13 2.73 9.39 12.97
CA GLU A 13 2.82 7.93 13.06
C GLU A 13 3.25 7.31 11.74
N ARG A 14 2.64 7.77 10.63
CA ARG A 14 3.02 7.28 9.30
C ARG A 14 4.45 7.65 8.96
N ARG A 15 4.86 8.87 9.26
CA ARG A 15 6.23 9.32 9.02
C ARG A 15 7.22 8.49 9.81
N ARG A 16 6.91 8.19 11.07
CA ARG A 16 7.74 7.35 11.91
C ARG A 16 7.88 5.95 11.33
N ARG A 17 6.78 5.36 10.87
CA ARG A 17 6.80 4.04 10.23
C ARG A 17 7.64 4.04 8.97
N GLU A 18 7.57 5.09 8.16
CA GLU A 18 8.38 5.24 6.96
C GLU A 18 9.87 5.37 7.30
N ASP A 19 10.18 6.15 8.36
CA ASP A 19 11.57 6.36 8.79
C ASP A 19 12.17 5.08 9.38
N GLU A 20 11.38 4.29 10.08
CA GLU A 20 11.83 3.04 10.70
C GLU A 20 11.88 1.87 9.71
N ALA A 21 11.18 1.97 8.59
CA ALA A 21 11.14 0.89 7.61
C ALA A 21 12.51 0.69 6.94
N PRO A 22 12.86 -0.54 6.58
CA PRO A 22 14.04 -0.77 5.73
C PRO A 22 13.90 0.01 4.42
N ARG A 23 15.02 0.25 3.76
CA ARG A 23 15.01 0.91 2.47
C ARG A 23 14.77 -0.11 1.36
N LEU A 24 13.94 0.27 0.38
CA LEU A 24 13.63 -0.59 -0.76
C LEU A 24 14.91 -0.98 -1.51
N ALA A 25 15.79 -0.01 -1.77
CA ALA A 25 17.03 -0.25 -2.49
C ALA A 25 18.00 -1.16 -1.72
N ALA A 26 17.93 -1.17 -0.40
CA ALA A 26 18.77 -2.05 0.42
C ALA A 26 18.22 -3.48 0.45
N THR A 27 16.92 -3.63 0.38
CA THR A 27 16.24 -4.93 0.45
C THR A 27 16.25 -5.65 -0.92
N VAL A 28 16.09 -4.87 -2.01
CA VAL A 28 16.10 -5.38 -3.38
C VAL A 28 17.11 -4.57 -4.19
N PRO A 29 18.43 -4.82 -4.00
CA PRO A 29 19.47 -3.96 -4.56
C PRO A 29 19.50 -3.90 -6.08
N ASN A 30 18.97 -4.90 -6.76
CA ASN A 30 18.96 -4.94 -8.22
C ASN A 30 17.73 -4.31 -8.84
N LEU A 31 16.80 -3.80 -8.04
CA LEU A 31 15.59 -3.17 -8.54
C LEU A 31 15.91 -1.82 -9.20
N LEU A 32 15.44 -1.63 -10.44
CA LEU A 32 15.59 -0.36 -11.16
C LEU A 32 14.35 0.50 -11.07
N THR A 33 13.19 -0.06 -11.44
CA THR A 33 11.93 0.68 -11.46
C THR A 33 10.81 -0.14 -10.84
N LEU A 34 9.85 0.55 -10.28
CA LEU A 34 8.63 -0.07 -9.75
C LEU A 34 7.46 0.86 -9.98
N LYS A 35 6.43 0.34 -10.61
CA LYS A 35 5.17 1.06 -10.85
C LYS A 35 4.05 0.21 -10.30
N LEU A 36 3.20 0.83 -9.47
CA LEU A 36 2.05 0.19 -8.87
C LEU A 36 0.77 0.84 -9.37
N HIS A 37 -0.20 0.02 -9.71
CA HIS A 37 -1.57 0.46 -9.99
C HIS A 37 -2.45 -0.12 -8.88
N LEU A 38 -3.08 0.74 -8.11
CA LEU A 38 -3.84 0.36 -6.91
C LEU A 38 -5.28 0.82 -7.06
N GLN A 39 -6.20 -0.04 -6.64
CA GLN A 39 -7.62 0.31 -6.66
C GLN A 39 -8.37 -0.51 -5.62
N GLU A 40 -9.27 0.15 -4.87
CA GLU A 40 -10.17 -0.56 -3.99
C GLU A 40 -11.37 -1.09 -4.76
N ALA A 41 -11.89 -2.22 -4.28
CA ALA A 41 -13.10 -2.84 -4.78
C ALA A 41 -13.98 -3.25 -3.62
N LYS A 42 -15.28 -3.37 -3.88
CA LYS A 42 -16.24 -3.95 -2.94
C LYS A 42 -16.87 -5.14 -3.65
N GLY A 43 -16.48 -6.34 -3.23
CA GLY A 43 -16.80 -7.54 -3.99
C GLY A 43 -16.13 -7.48 -5.36
N ASP A 44 -16.90 -7.69 -6.43
CA ASP A 44 -16.40 -7.65 -7.80
C ASP A 44 -16.45 -6.25 -8.43
N VAL A 45 -16.97 -5.26 -7.69
CA VAL A 45 -17.15 -3.91 -8.20
C VAL A 45 -16.01 -3.00 -7.77
N SER A 46 -15.29 -2.47 -8.74
CA SER A 46 -14.24 -1.48 -8.48
C SER A 46 -14.86 -0.17 -7.99
N VAL A 47 -14.21 0.43 -6.99
CA VAL A 47 -14.61 1.74 -6.49
C VAL A 47 -13.85 2.79 -7.28
N ALA A 48 -14.54 3.45 -8.21
CA ALA A 48 -13.93 4.26 -9.25
C ALA A 48 -12.98 5.36 -8.75
N GLU A 49 -13.30 5.97 -7.64
CA GLU A 49 -12.54 7.11 -7.12
C GLU A 49 -11.27 6.73 -6.37
N THR A 50 -11.02 5.42 -6.19
CA THR A 50 -9.88 4.95 -5.42
C THR A 50 -8.68 4.55 -6.26
N GLY A 51 -8.85 4.49 -7.59
CA GLY A 51 -7.77 4.09 -8.49
C GLY A 51 -6.68 5.13 -8.61
N HIS A 52 -5.43 4.70 -8.51
CA HIS A 52 -4.30 5.59 -8.72
C HIS A 52 -3.06 4.79 -9.13
N ILE A 53 -2.12 5.50 -9.74
CA ILE A 53 -0.85 4.93 -10.17
C ILE A 53 0.24 5.55 -9.31
N ARG A 54 1.12 4.70 -8.78
CA ARG A 54 2.26 5.14 -7.99
C ARG A 54 3.55 4.73 -8.68
N HIS A 55 4.35 5.72 -9.05
CA HIS A 55 5.71 5.48 -9.52
C HIS A 55 6.65 5.59 -8.32
N VAL A 56 7.30 4.51 -7.98
CA VAL A 56 8.15 4.45 -6.79
C VAL A 56 9.56 4.93 -7.15
N VAL A 57 10.05 5.91 -6.42
CA VAL A 57 11.44 6.37 -6.56
C VAL A 57 12.32 5.40 -5.74
N VAL A 58 12.83 4.37 -6.38
CA VAL A 58 13.48 3.23 -5.73
C VAL A 58 14.63 3.66 -4.81
N ALA A 59 15.42 4.63 -5.23
CA ALA A 59 16.60 5.06 -4.48
C ALA A 59 16.26 5.61 -3.09
N ASN A 60 15.08 6.20 -2.93
CA ASN A 60 14.72 6.91 -1.69
C ASN A 60 13.51 6.30 -0.98
N ALA A 61 12.91 5.25 -1.55
CA ALA A 61 11.66 4.73 -1.01
C ALA A 61 11.88 3.86 0.23
N PRO A 62 11.00 3.99 1.23
CA PRO A 62 10.95 3.00 2.29
C PRO A 62 10.33 1.71 1.78
N LEU A 63 10.67 0.60 2.40
CA LEU A 63 10.03 -0.69 2.13
C LEU A 63 8.71 -0.73 2.90
N LEU A 64 7.76 0.05 2.41
CA LEU A 64 6.45 0.17 3.04
C LEU A 64 5.41 0.44 1.95
N PHE A 65 4.53 -0.52 1.74
CA PHE A 65 3.46 -0.46 0.75
C PHE A 65 2.13 -0.62 1.47
N ASP A 66 1.70 0.45 2.11
CA ASP A 66 0.43 0.49 2.82
C ASP A 66 -0.40 1.67 2.32
N MET A 67 -1.70 1.56 2.46
CA MET A 67 -2.58 2.68 2.19
C MET A 67 -3.80 2.60 3.09
N PRO A 68 -4.38 3.76 3.43
CA PRO A 68 -5.59 3.77 4.25
C PRO A 68 -6.78 3.23 3.46
N CYS A 69 -7.75 2.67 4.19
CA CYS A 69 -9.03 2.34 3.59
C CYS A 69 -9.77 3.63 3.23
N ARG A 70 -10.30 3.69 2.01
CA ARG A 70 -11.01 4.87 1.50
C ARG A 70 -12.49 4.89 1.84
N ASP A 71 -13.00 3.87 2.53
CA ASP A 71 -14.37 3.88 2.99
C ASP A 71 -14.49 4.81 4.20
N PRO A 72 -15.29 5.89 4.09
CA PRO A 72 -15.40 6.84 5.20
C PRO A 72 -16.06 6.25 6.45
N ALA A 73 -16.79 5.15 6.32
CA ALA A 73 -17.40 4.47 7.45
C ALA A 73 -16.46 3.46 8.12
N CYS A 74 -15.33 3.16 7.52
CA CYS A 74 -14.41 2.15 8.04
C CYS A 74 -13.62 2.69 9.23
N LYS A 75 -13.53 1.86 10.28
CA LYS A 75 -12.73 2.15 11.47
C LYS A 75 -11.61 1.13 11.58
N ASP A 76 -10.43 1.64 11.92
CA ASP A 76 -9.23 0.81 12.18
C ASP A 76 -8.81 -0.05 11.00
N GLY A 77 -9.18 0.37 9.78
CA GLY A 77 -8.86 -0.36 8.58
C GLY A 77 -7.62 0.15 7.88
N GLY A 78 -7.31 -0.52 6.80
CA GLY A 78 -6.19 -0.18 5.95
C GLY A 78 -5.70 -1.40 5.21
N HIS A 79 -4.74 -1.16 4.32
CA HIS A 79 -4.15 -2.21 3.49
C HIS A 79 -2.64 -2.13 3.59
N ASP A 80 -2.02 -3.18 4.08
CA ASP A 80 -0.57 -3.31 4.08
C ASP A 80 -0.19 -4.50 3.21
N VAL A 81 0.34 -4.22 2.03
CA VAL A 81 0.76 -5.23 1.08
C VAL A 81 2.27 -5.31 0.96
N THR A 82 2.99 -4.77 1.95
CA THR A 82 4.44 -4.72 1.97
C THR A 82 5.07 -6.10 1.80
N ASN A 83 4.63 -7.08 2.58
CA ASN A 83 5.23 -8.42 2.52
C ASN A 83 4.98 -9.11 1.19
N ALA A 84 3.78 -8.99 0.65
CA ALA A 84 3.43 -9.59 -0.64
C ALA A 84 4.26 -9.00 -1.79
N ILE A 85 4.35 -7.68 -1.84
CA ILE A 85 5.13 -6.99 -2.88
C ILE A 85 6.61 -7.31 -2.72
N THR A 86 7.13 -7.28 -1.50
CA THR A 86 8.53 -7.60 -1.22
C THR A 86 8.89 -9.00 -1.73
N ARG A 87 8.02 -9.98 -1.47
CA ARG A 87 8.23 -11.36 -1.91
C ARG A 87 8.34 -11.45 -3.44
N SER A 88 7.45 -10.77 -4.15
CA SER A 88 7.47 -10.75 -5.61
C SER A 88 8.73 -10.08 -6.15
N LEU A 89 9.16 -8.98 -5.54
CA LEU A 89 10.37 -8.28 -5.95
C LEU A 89 11.63 -9.11 -5.70
N LYS A 90 11.70 -9.79 -4.56
CA LYS A 90 12.84 -10.67 -4.26
C LYS A 90 12.91 -11.88 -5.20
N SER A 91 11.76 -12.30 -5.72
CA SER A 91 11.67 -13.38 -6.71
C SER A 91 11.98 -12.90 -8.13
N GLY A 92 12.20 -11.61 -8.33
CA GLY A 92 12.53 -11.06 -9.65
C GLY A 92 11.36 -10.98 -10.62
N GLU A 93 10.14 -10.95 -10.10
CA GLU A 93 8.97 -10.87 -10.96
C GLU A 93 8.86 -9.48 -11.59
N THR A 94 8.61 -9.46 -12.91
CA THR A 94 8.49 -8.21 -13.68
C THR A 94 7.06 -7.71 -13.77
N GLN A 95 6.10 -8.61 -13.64
CA GLN A 95 4.68 -8.28 -13.58
C GLN A 95 4.05 -9.17 -12.52
N PHE A 96 3.32 -8.58 -11.63
CA PHE A 96 2.63 -9.33 -10.59
C PHE A 96 1.41 -8.57 -10.11
N GLU A 97 0.51 -9.28 -9.47
CA GLU A 97 -0.73 -8.70 -8.95
C GLU A 97 -1.11 -9.38 -7.64
N GLY A 98 -1.99 -8.73 -6.90
CA GLY A 98 -2.49 -9.29 -5.67
C GLY A 98 -3.67 -8.49 -5.16
N GLU A 99 -4.21 -8.96 -4.05
CA GLU A 99 -5.31 -8.27 -3.38
C GLU A 99 -5.19 -8.43 -1.87
N HIS A 100 -5.81 -7.50 -1.15
CA HIS A 100 -5.75 -7.46 0.30
C HIS A 100 -7.09 -7.02 0.86
N GLN A 101 -7.68 -7.84 1.73
CA GLN A 101 -8.91 -7.53 2.42
C GLN A 101 -8.64 -6.50 3.52
N CYS A 102 -9.45 -5.43 3.56
CA CYS A 102 -9.34 -4.46 4.65
C CYS A 102 -9.56 -5.12 6.01
N THR A 103 -8.73 -4.76 6.98
CA THR A 103 -8.78 -5.34 8.32
C THR A 103 -9.68 -4.56 9.29
N GLY A 104 -10.33 -3.52 8.82
CA GLY A 104 -11.18 -2.66 9.65
C GLY A 104 -12.63 -3.11 9.74
N TYR A 105 -13.44 -2.24 10.29
CA TYR A 105 -14.84 -2.51 10.59
C TYR A 105 -15.73 -1.40 10.07
N VAL A 106 -16.91 -1.79 9.57
CA VAL A 106 -17.99 -0.86 9.24
C VAL A 106 -19.20 -1.26 10.07
N GLY A 107 -19.58 -0.41 11.02
CA GLY A 107 -20.63 -0.77 11.97
C GLY A 107 -20.22 -1.98 12.81
N ASP A 108 -21.08 -2.99 12.84
CA ASP A 108 -20.83 -4.21 13.60
C ASP A 108 -20.14 -5.32 12.78
N GLY A 109 -19.83 -5.06 11.52
CA GLY A 109 -19.27 -6.06 10.63
C GLY A 109 -17.89 -5.68 10.11
N ALA A 110 -17.24 -6.65 9.47
CA ALA A 110 -15.96 -6.41 8.83
C ALA A 110 -16.12 -5.49 7.62
N CYS A 111 -15.10 -4.65 7.37
CA CYS A 111 -15.07 -3.83 6.17
C CYS A 111 -14.99 -4.70 4.92
N GLN A 112 -15.79 -4.40 3.91
CA GLN A 112 -15.89 -5.19 2.69
C GLN A 112 -14.92 -4.72 1.58
N ARG A 113 -14.13 -3.69 1.86
CA ARG A 113 -13.20 -3.16 0.87
C ARG A 113 -12.01 -4.10 0.69
N VAL A 114 -11.64 -4.29 -0.56
CA VAL A 114 -10.47 -5.08 -0.97
C VAL A 114 -9.59 -4.18 -1.81
N LEU A 115 -8.31 -4.12 -1.49
CA LEU A 115 -7.34 -3.44 -2.34
C LEU A 115 -6.85 -4.43 -3.39
N ARG A 116 -6.97 -4.05 -4.66
CA ARG A 116 -6.38 -4.80 -5.78
C ARG A 116 -5.22 -4.00 -6.34
N TYR A 117 -4.11 -4.66 -6.59
CA TYR A 117 -2.97 -4.01 -7.17
C TYR A 117 -2.36 -4.84 -8.30
N THR A 118 -1.82 -4.12 -9.26
CA THR A 118 -0.93 -4.70 -10.28
C THR A 118 0.39 -3.96 -10.22
N ALA A 119 1.46 -4.64 -10.55
CA ALA A 119 2.78 -4.05 -10.46
C ALA A 119 3.61 -4.42 -11.68
N THR A 120 4.49 -3.50 -12.07
CA THR A 120 5.49 -3.71 -13.10
C THR A 120 6.84 -3.29 -12.53
N ALA A 121 7.83 -4.17 -12.65
CA ALA A 121 9.16 -3.92 -12.10
C ALA A 121 10.22 -4.26 -13.13
N THR A 122 11.32 -3.50 -13.11
CA THR A 122 12.50 -3.81 -13.92
C THR A 122 13.72 -3.91 -13.01
N TYR A 123 14.70 -4.68 -13.43
CA TYR A 123 15.87 -4.99 -12.62
C TYR A 123 17.14 -4.77 -13.42
N LYS A 124 18.23 -4.53 -12.69
CA LYS A 124 19.56 -4.46 -13.29
C LYS A 124 19.95 -5.83 -13.85
N SER A 125 20.62 -5.81 -14.96
CA SER A 125 21.13 -7.03 -15.60
C SER A 125 22.28 -7.65 -14.78
#